data_03f7ad29bf224b91a1ce0282f0aec7c9
#
_entry.id   03f7ad29bf224b91a1ce0282f0aec7c9
#
_cell.length_a   1.000
_cell.length_b   1.000
_cell.length_c   1.000
_cell.angle_alpha   90.00
_cell.angle_beta   90.00
_cell.angle_gamma   90.00
#
_symmetry.space_group_name_H-M   'P 1'
#
loop_
_entity.id
_entity.type
_entity.pdbx_description
1 polymer ?
#
loop_
_entity_poly.entity_id
_entity_poly.type
_entity_poly.pdbx_seq_one_letter_code
_entity_poly.pdbx_strand_id
1 'polypeptide(L)'
;AQLKTPAQKHQPCVAHMLRELKYFIDKHNSQWAMAMKKLFLWAIELKKEMGPSDYLKSAPRDELLKLFNHLLELNPEDVDKLEAFHKRMRRLKFDVFNFLFYAEVPPDNNSSERAIRNVKVKQKISGQFRSTQGATRFAVMRSVIDTVIKRGGDPLTTLRFAVGTTAEKRSFLENK
;
A
#
# COMPACT_ATOMS: atom_id res chain seq x y z
N ALA A 1 0.61 0.15 11.37
CA ALA A 1 2.06 0.28 11.10
C ALA A 1 2.35 1.35 10.04
N GLN A 2 1.59 1.41 8.93
CA GLN A 2 1.79 2.38 7.84
C GLN A 2 1.66 3.85 8.30
N LEU A 3 0.77 4.13 9.26
CA LEU A 3 0.52 5.50 9.76
C LEU A 3 1.61 6.03 10.70
N LYS A 4 2.60 5.22 11.06
CA LYS A 4 3.73 5.65 11.91
C LYS A 4 4.96 6.08 11.12
N THR A 5 4.93 5.94 9.79
CA THR A 5 6.02 6.37 8.92
C THR A 5 5.93 7.90 8.73
N PRO A 6 7.02 8.66 8.90
CA PRO A 6 7.03 10.08 8.62
C PRO A 6 6.88 10.32 7.12
N ALA A 7 5.67 10.53 6.68
CA ALA A 7 5.32 10.89 5.31
C ALA A 7 4.34 12.06 5.36
N GLN A 8 4.44 12.98 4.42
CA GLN A 8 3.55 14.14 4.35
C GLN A 8 2.11 13.72 4.02
N LYS A 9 1.93 12.60 3.32
CA LYS A 9 0.63 12.05 2.91
C LYS A 9 0.67 10.53 2.97
N HIS A 10 -0.44 9.95 3.41
CA HIS A 10 -0.61 8.50 3.51
C HIS A 10 -1.75 8.06 2.60
N GLN A 11 -1.55 6.93 1.90
CA GLN A 11 -2.62 6.23 1.22
C GLN A 11 -2.87 4.91 1.94
N PRO A 12 -3.96 4.79 2.70
CA PRO A 12 -4.36 3.51 3.26
C PRO A 12 -4.73 2.52 2.15
N CYS A 13 -4.42 1.25 2.34
CA CYS A 13 -4.69 0.21 1.34
C CYS A 13 -6.19 -0.09 1.26
N VAL A 14 -6.83 0.31 0.17
CA VAL A 14 -8.27 0.09 -0.07
C VAL A 14 -8.61 -1.40 -0.12
N ALA A 15 -7.73 -2.25 -0.62
CA ALA A 15 -7.94 -3.70 -0.65
C ALA A 15 -8.14 -4.31 0.76
N HIS A 16 -7.45 -3.81 1.78
CA HIS A 16 -7.66 -4.23 3.16
C HIS A 16 -9.02 -3.76 3.69
N MET A 17 -9.39 -2.52 3.39
CA MET A 17 -10.71 -1.98 3.79
C MET A 17 -11.86 -2.77 3.16
N LEU A 18 -11.75 -3.11 1.87
CA LEU A 18 -12.73 -3.94 1.18
C LEU A 18 -12.89 -5.34 1.79
N ARG A 19 -11.79 -5.96 2.28
CA ARG A 19 -11.87 -7.25 2.98
C ARG A 19 -12.59 -7.13 4.32
N GLU A 20 -12.31 -6.07 5.09
CA GLU A 20 -13.00 -5.80 6.35
C GLU A 20 -14.50 -5.52 6.12
N LEU A 21 -14.83 -4.70 5.12
CA LEU A 21 -16.23 -4.44 4.75
C LEU A 21 -16.96 -5.72 4.32
N LYS A 22 -16.27 -6.58 3.53
CA LYS A 22 -16.84 -7.88 3.16
C LYS A 22 -17.13 -8.73 4.40
N TYR A 23 -16.27 -8.75 5.40
CA TYR A 23 -16.53 -9.46 6.66
C TYR A 23 -17.80 -8.96 7.36
N PHE A 24 -18.02 -7.64 7.46
CA PHE A 24 -19.21 -7.08 8.08
C PHE A 24 -20.50 -7.38 7.30
N ILE A 25 -20.40 -7.42 5.97
CA ILE A 25 -21.52 -7.83 5.11
C ILE A 25 -21.86 -9.30 5.33
N ASP A 26 -20.86 -10.18 5.21
CA ASP A 26 -21.04 -11.63 5.26
C ASP A 26 -21.50 -12.11 6.66
N LYS A 27 -21.04 -11.47 7.73
CA LYS A 27 -21.33 -11.86 9.12
C LYS A 27 -22.53 -11.15 9.74
N HIS A 28 -22.76 -9.90 9.40
CA HIS A 28 -23.71 -9.04 10.10
C HIS A 28 -24.75 -8.41 9.16
N ASN A 29 -24.70 -8.72 7.85
CA ASN A 29 -25.59 -8.15 6.84
C ASN A 29 -25.66 -6.61 6.90
N SER A 30 -24.55 -5.96 7.23
CA SER A 30 -24.47 -4.52 7.43
C SER A 30 -24.75 -3.75 6.15
N GLN A 31 -25.82 -2.93 6.17
CA GLN A 31 -26.21 -2.06 5.07
C GLN A 31 -25.21 -0.92 4.90
N TRP A 32 -24.70 -0.38 6.01
CA TRP A 32 -23.66 0.65 6.00
C TRP A 32 -22.38 0.13 5.33
N ALA A 33 -21.95 -1.08 5.68
CA ALA A 33 -20.77 -1.70 5.07
C ALA A 33 -20.97 -1.98 3.57
N MET A 34 -22.19 -2.36 3.15
CA MET A 34 -22.52 -2.52 1.74
C MET A 34 -22.42 -1.21 0.96
N ALA A 35 -22.98 -0.11 1.50
CA ALA A 35 -22.90 1.21 0.88
C ALA A 35 -21.45 1.69 0.78
N MET A 36 -20.68 1.56 1.86
CA MET A 36 -19.25 1.93 1.89
C MET A 36 -18.43 1.09 0.91
N LYS A 37 -18.69 -0.21 0.80
CA LYS A 37 -18.01 -1.08 -0.19
C LYS A 37 -18.31 -0.66 -1.62
N LYS A 38 -19.56 -0.35 -1.96
CA LYS A 38 -19.94 0.15 -3.30
C LYS A 38 -19.19 1.43 -3.63
N LEU A 39 -19.09 2.35 -2.68
CA LEU A 39 -18.38 3.61 -2.84
C LEU A 39 -16.86 3.40 -3.09
N PHE A 40 -16.21 2.49 -2.35
CA PHE A 40 -14.81 2.16 -2.60
C PHE A 40 -14.58 1.49 -3.97
N LEU A 41 -15.48 0.63 -4.42
CA LEU A 41 -15.40 0.03 -5.75
C LEU A 41 -15.57 1.09 -6.83
N TRP A 42 -16.52 2.01 -6.68
CA TRP A 42 -16.68 3.14 -7.60
C TRP A 42 -15.42 4.04 -7.64
N ALA A 43 -14.80 4.31 -6.49
CA ALA A 43 -13.53 5.06 -6.43
C ALA A 43 -12.41 4.38 -7.25
N ILE A 44 -12.33 3.03 -7.19
CA ILE A 44 -11.34 2.27 -7.96
C ILE A 44 -11.62 2.35 -9.46
N GLU A 45 -12.88 2.22 -9.88
CA GLU A 45 -13.26 2.36 -11.29
C GLU A 45 -12.99 3.78 -11.79
N LEU A 46 -13.42 4.79 -11.03
CA LEU A 46 -13.14 6.18 -11.35
C LEU A 46 -11.64 6.44 -11.56
N LYS A 47 -10.76 5.86 -10.71
CA LYS A 47 -9.31 5.98 -10.89
C LYS A 47 -8.82 5.45 -12.23
N LYS A 48 -9.41 4.36 -12.73
CA LYS A 48 -9.02 3.77 -14.03
C LYS A 48 -9.42 4.62 -15.22
N GLU A 49 -10.53 5.35 -15.08
CA GLU A 49 -11.10 6.19 -16.14
C GLU A 49 -10.48 7.59 -16.16
N MET A 50 -9.81 8.02 -15.07
CA MET A 50 -9.25 9.37 -14.94
C MET A 50 -8.09 9.63 -15.90
N GLY A 51 -8.23 10.71 -16.69
CA GLY A 51 -7.15 11.31 -17.47
C GLY A 51 -6.35 12.36 -16.68
N PRO A 52 -5.28 12.93 -17.27
CA PRO A 52 -4.40 13.90 -16.57
C PRO A 52 -5.13 15.13 -16.02
N SER A 53 -6.15 15.64 -16.72
CA SER A 53 -6.95 16.81 -16.30
C SER A 53 -7.84 16.53 -15.08
N ASP A 54 -8.28 15.28 -14.90
CA ASP A 54 -9.24 14.90 -13.86
C ASP A 54 -8.63 14.96 -12.45
N TYR A 55 -7.29 14.88 -12.36
CA TYR A 55 -6.59 15.05 -11.08
C TYR A 55 -6.65 16.47 -10.55
N LEU A 56 -6.83 17.45 -11.41
CA LEU A 56 -7.03 18.86 -11.03
C LEU A 56 -8.48 19.12 -10.66
N LYS A 57 -9.43 18.70 -11.51
CA LYS A 57 -10.87 18.93 -11.31
C LYS A 57 -11.67 17.75 -11.87
N SER A 58 -12.52 17.14 -11.06
CA SER A 58 -13.36 16.02 -11.44
C SER A 58 -14.70 16.06 -10.71
N ALA A 59 -15.80 16.31 -11.43
CA ALA A 59 -17.15 16.30 -10.85
C ALA A 59 -17.52 14.92 -10.24
N PRO A 60 -17.24 13.76 -10.90
CA PRO A 60 -17.48 12.45 -10.29
C PRO A 60 -16.71 12.22 -8.99
N ARG A 61 -15.45 12.68 -8.90
CA ARG A 61 -14.67 12.62 -7.66
C ARG A 61 -15.32 13.44 -6.55
N ASP A 62 -15.76 14.64 -6.86
CA ASP A 62 -16.37 15.55 -5.87
C ASP A 62 -17.70 14.97 -5.35
N GLU A 63 -18.49 14.34 -6.23
CA GLU A 63 -19.70 13.62 -5.86
C GLU A 63 -19.41 12.43 -4.96
N LEU A 64 -18.41 11.61 -5.31
CA LEU A 64 -17.96 10.49 -4.49
C LEU A 64 -17.56 10.94 -3.08
N LEU A 65 -16.82 12.04 -2.97
CA LEU A 65 -16.41 12.59 -1.67
C LEU A 65 -17.58 13.11 -0.84
N LYS A 66 -18.61 13.69 -1.47
CA LYS A 66 -19.85 14.09 -0.80
C LYS A 66 -20.58 12.86 -0.22
N LEU A 67 -20.73 11.81 -1.02
CA LEU A 67 -21.36 10.56 -0.58
C LEU A 67 -20.55 9.89 0.54
N PHE A 68 -19.23 9.90 0.46
CA PHE A 68 -18.36 9.39 1.51
C PHE A 68 -18.57 10.14 2.83
N ASN A 69 -18.55 11.48 2.79
CA ASN A 69 -18.79 12.29 3.98
C ASN A 69 -20.18 12.02 4.56
N HIS A 70 -21.20 11.92 3.73
CA HIS A 70 -22.56 11.56 4.18
C HIS A 70 -22.59 10.19 4.88
N LEU A 71 -21.95 9.17 4.31
CA LEU A 71 -21.85 7.86 4.97
C LEU A 71 -21.10 7.90 6.31
N LEU A 72 -20.14 8.81 6.46
CA LEU A 72 -19.43 9.00 7.73
C LEU A 72 -20.27 9.71 8.81
N GLU A 73 -21.30 10.45 8.41
CA GLU A 73 -22.24 11.10 9.34
C GLU A 73 -23.31 10.11 9.85
N LEU A 74 -23.61 9.08 9.07
CA LEU A 74 -24.52 8.01 9.47
C LEU A 74 -23.87 7.11 10.52
N ASN A 75 -24.62 6.74 11.54
CA ASN A 75 -24.18 5.71 12.48
C ASN A 75 -24.33 4.33 11.82
N PRO A 76 -23.25 3.50 11.80
CA PRO A 76 -23.39 2.11 11.39
C PRO A 76 -24.21 1.31 12.40
N GLU A 77 -24.56 0.08 12.02
CA GLU A 77 -25.18 -0.87 12.92
C GLU A 77 -24.29 -1.11 14.16
N ASP A 78 -24.90 -1.40 15.31
CA ASP A 78 -24.22 -1.64 16.58
C ASP A 78 -23.46 -2.99 16.57
N VAL A 79 -22.28 -2.96 16.00
CA VAL A 79 -21.32 -4.06 15.93
C VAL A 79 -19.94 -3.54 16.30
N ASP A 80 -19.35 -4.01 17.37
CA ASP A 80 -18.10 -3.51 17.97
C ASP A 80 -17.00 -3.17 16.97
N LYS A 81 -16.68 -4.11 16.10
CA LYS A 81 -15.60 -3.93 15.11
C LYS A 81 -16.01 -2.99 13.98
N LEU A 82 -17.28 -2.89 13.66
CA LEU A 82 -17.81 -1.98 12.65
C LEU A 82 -17.72 -0.53 13.13
N GLU A 83 -18.07 -0.27 14.39
CA GLU A 83 -17.88 1.04 15.00
C GLU A 83 -16.39 1.47 15.00
N ALA A 84 -15.49 0.56 15.35
CA ALA A 84 -14.06 0.82 15.29
C ALA A 84 -13.56 1.12 13.86
N PHE A 85 -14.10 0.41 12.86
CA PHE A 85 -13.85 0.68 11.44
C PHE A 85 -14.36 2.06 11.05
N HIS A 86 -15.60 2.41 11.42
CA HIS A 86 -16.20 3.72 11.16
C HIS A 86 -15.38 4.87 11.76
N LYS A 87 -15.02 4.78 13.06
CA LYS A 87 -14.12 5.76 13.71
C LYS A 87 -12.79 5.91 12.99
N ARG A 88 -12.23 4.80 12.49
CA ARG A 88 -11.01 4.83 11.67
C ARG A 88 -11.23 5.55 10.34
N MET A 89 -12.34 5.32 9.64
CA MET A 89 -12.65 6.01 8.39
C MET A 89 -12.81 7.53 8.60
N ARG A 90 -13.49 7.94 9.68
CA ARG A 90 -13.60 9.37 10.05
C ARG A 90 -12.22 10.02 10.27
N ARG A 91 -11.32 9.32 10.95
CA ARG A 91 -9.94 9.80 11.17
C ARG A 91 -9.13 9.90 9.88
N LEU A 92 -9.34 8.98 8.96
CA LEU A 92 -8.60 8.87 7.70
C LEU A 92 -9.29 9.55 6.52
N LYS A 93 -10.36 10.31 6.75
CA LYS A 93 -11.22 10.84 5.69
C LYS A 93 -10.49 11.63 4.60
N PHE A 94 -9.40 12.29 4.94
CA PHE A 94 -8.59 13.07 4.00
C PHE A 94 -7.53 12.23 3.27
N ASP A 95 -7.24 11.01 3.75
CA ASP A 95 -6.17 10.16 3.23
C ASP A 95 -6.69 8.99 2.39
N VAL A 96 -7.93 8.55 2.64
CA VAL A 96 -8.50 7.31 2.07
C VAL A 96 -8.52 7.34 0.55
N PHE A 97 -8.74 8.50 -0.05
CA PHE A 97 -8.87 8.68 -1.49
C PHE A 97 -7.74 9.52 -2.11
N ASN A 98 -6.55 9.57 -1.48
CA ASN A 98 -5.40 10.27 -2.06
C ASN A 98 -5.07 9.81 -3.48
N PHE A 99 -5.33 8.54 -3.82
CA PHE A 99 -5.14 8.02 -5.17
C PHE A 99 -6.04 8.70 -6.22
N LEU A 100 -7.14 9.37 -5.84
CA LEU A 100 -7.98 10.16 -6.76
C LEU A 100 -7.44 11.58 -6.98
N PHE A 101 -6.41 12.00 -6.25
CA PHE A 101 -5.79 13.32 -6.37
C PHE A 101 -4.39 13.28 -6.97
N TYR A 102 -3.76 12.09 -6.97
CA TYR A 102 -2.37 11.90 -7.43
C TYR A 102 -2.30 10.72 -8.39
N ALA A 103 -1.84 11.00 -9.63
CA ALA A 103 -1.76 9.99 -10.69
C ALA A 103 -0.89 8.78 -10.30
N GLU A 104 0.22 9.06 -9.64
CA GLU A 104 1.24 8.09 -9.23
C GLU A 104 0.84 7.24 -8.02
N VAL A 105 -0.22 7.62 -7.29
CA VAL A 105 -0.66 6.91 -6.09
C VAL A 105 -1.65 5.81 -6.47
N PRO A 106 -1.34 4.54 -6.24
CA PRO A 106 -2.28 3.44 -6.44
C PRO A 106 -3.28 3.33 -5.28
N PRO A 107 -4.48 2.77 -5.50
CA PRO A 107 -5.47 2.55 -4.44
C PRO A 107 -5.07 1.43 -3.46
N ASP A 108 -4.12 0.59 -3.83
CA ASP A 108 -3.65 -0.52 -3.01
C ASP A 108 -2.15 -0.43 -2.69
N ASN A 109 -1.68 -1.33 -1.83
CA ASN A 109 -0.28 -1.41 -1.41
C ASN A 109 0.38 -2.73 -1.88
N ASN A 110 -0.13 -3.34 -2.95
CA ASN A 110 0.33 -4.64 -3.42
C ASN A 110 1.82 -4.66 -3.76
N SER A 111 2.34 -3.58 -4.33
CA SER A 111 3.77 -3.45 -4.68
C SER A 111 4.66 -3.50 -3.44
N SER A 112 4.32 -2.75 -2.39
CA SER A 112 5.06 -2.76 -1.12
C SER A 112 4.90 -4.10 -0.39
N GLU A 113 3.70 -4.69 -0.42
CA GLU A 113 3.46 -6.01 0.18
C GLU A 113 4.26 -7.12 -0.50
N ARG A 114 4.37 -7.09 -1.84
CA ARG A 114 5.23 -8.01 -2.59
C ARG A 114 6.70 -7.84 -2.22
N ALA A 115 7.17 -6.59 -2.09
CA ALA A 115 8.56 -6.30 -1.72
C ALA A 115 8.92 -6.88 -0.34
N ILE A 116 8.03 -6.76 0.66
CA ILE A 116 8.30 -7.28 2.01
C ILE A 116 7.93 -8.76 2.20
N ARG A 117 7.28 -9.40 1.22
CA ARG A 117 6.86 -10.81 1.31
C ARG A 117 8.03 -11.72 1.63
N ASN A 118 9.16 -11.55 0.96
CA ASN A 118 10.35 -12.38 1.17
C ASN A 118 10.93 -12.23 2.58
N VAL A 119 10.83 -11.04 3.18
CA VAL A 119 11.22 -10.81 4.58
C VAL A 119 10.28 -11.58 5.52
N LYS A 120 8.97 -11.49 5.27
CA LYS A 120 7.95 -12.23 6.07
C LYS A 120 8.11 -13.75 5.93
N VAL A 121 8.40 -14.26 4.72
CA VAL A 121 8.66 -15.68 4.47
C VAL A 121 9.91 -16.11 5.24
N LYS A 122 11.01 -15.34 5.19
CA LYS A 122 12.21 -15.60 5.95
C LYS A 122 11.93 -15.70 7.45
N GLN A 123 11.18 -14.75 8.00
CA GLN A 123 10.78 -14.78 9.42
C GLN A 123 9.94 -16.02 9.77
N LYS A 124 9.00 -16.40 8.91
CA LYS A 124 8.12 -17.56 9.12
C LYS A 124 8.88 -18.89 9.09
N ILE A 125 9.85 -19.05 8.16
CA ILE A 125 10.58 -20.31 7.98
C ILE A 125 11.72 -20.44 8.99
N SER A 126 12.45 -19.36 9.27
CA SER A 126 13.64 -19.36 10.15
C SER A 126 13.33 -18.91 11.58
N GLY A 127 12.05 -18.73 11.94
CA GLY A 127 11.63 -18.12 13.20
C GLY A 127 11.90 -16.62 13.19
N GLN A 128 12.94 -16.18 13.86
CA GLN A 128 13.32 -14.78 13.94
C GLN A 128 14.78 -14.56 13.49
N PHE A 129 15.12 -13.33 13.19
CA PHE A 129 16.53 -12.96 13.04
C PHE A 129 17.23 -13.07 14.40
N ARG A 130 18.39 -13.73 14.43
CA ARG A 130 19.16 -13.94 15.67
C ARG A 130 19.71 -12.63 16.27
N SER A 131 19.79 -11.56 15.47
CA SER A 131 20.25 -10.25 15.91
C SER A 131 19.63 -9.14 15.07
N THR A 132 19.51 -7.94 15.63
CA THR A 132 19.08 -6.73 14.92
C THR A 132 20.00 -6.41 13.74
N GLN A 133 21.33 -6.61 13.94
CA GLN A 133 22.31 -6.41 12.86
C GLN A 133 22.09 -7.38 11.70
N GLY A 134 21.78 -8.65 11.97
CA GLY A 134 21.44 -9.64 10.94
C GLY A 134 20.17 -9.25 10.17
N ALA A 135 19.15 -8.77 10.87
CA ALA A 135 17.93 -8.26 10.24
C ALA A 135 18.19 -7.06 9.33
N THR A 136 18.99 -6.09 9.79
CA THR A 136 19.37 -4.91 9.03
C THR A 136 20.15 -5.29 7.77
N ARG A 137 21.17 -6.14 7.89
CA ARG A 137 21.97 -6.62 6.74
C ARG A 137 21.10 -7.32 5.71
N PHE A 138 20.19 -8.21 6.16
CA PHE A 138 19.26 -8.88 5.26
C PHE A 138 18.34 -7.88 4.54
N ALA A 139 17.79 -6.90 5.25
CA ALA A 139 16.92 -5.88 4.68
C ALA A 139 17.65 -5.02 3.63
N VAL A 140 18.89 -4.61 3.90
CA VAL A 140 19.74 -3.85 2.96
C VAL A 140 20.02 -4.68 1.70
N MET A 141 20.49 -5.92 1.84
CA MET A 141 20.74 -6.80 0.69
C MET A 141 19.48 -7.01 -0.14
N ARG A 142 18.35 -7.25 0.51
CA ARG A 142 17.07 -7.43 -0.18
C ARG A 142 16.63 -6.16 -0.92
N SER A 143 16.80 -4.99 -0.33
CA SER A 143 16.50 -3.70 -0.96
C SER A 143 17.33 -3.48 -2.22
N VAL A 144 18.62 -3.81 -2.19
CA VAL A 144 19.49 -3.73 -3.37
C VAL A 144 19.01 -4.67 -4.47
N ILE A 145 18.78 -5.95 -4.15
CA ILE A 145 18.29 -6.96 -5.09
C ILE A 145 16.96 -6.51 -5.74
N ASP A 146 15.98 -6.10 -4.94
CA ASP A 146 14.67 -5.68 -5.44
C ASP A 146 14.77 -4.42 -6.32
N THR A 147 15.69 -3.49 -6.00
CA THR A 147 15.94 -2.30 -6.79
C THR A 147 16.53 -2.64 -8.15
N VAL A 148 17.52 -3.55 -8.18
CA VAL A 148 18.17 -4.00 -9.42
C VAL A 148 17.17 -4.70 -10.34
N ILE A 149 16.35 -5.62 -9.79
CA ILE A 149 15.29 -6.31 -10.55
C ILE A 149 14.30 -5.31 -11.13
N LYS A 150 13.85 -4.32 -10.34
CA LYS A 150 12.93 -3.28 -10.81
C LYS A 150 13.50 -2.40 -11.93
N ARG A 151 14.82 -2.26 -11.97
CA ARG A 151 15.54 -1.54 -13.04
C ARG A 151 15.93 -2.41 -14.23
N GLY A 152 15.50 -3.68 -14.25
CA GLY A 152 15.84 -4.63 -15.32
C GLY A 152 17.30 -5.13 -15.29
N GLY A 153 18.02 -4.92 -14.18
CA GLY A 153 19.40 -5.37 -14.01
C GLY A 153 19.52 -6.80 -13.50
N ASP A 154 20.74 -7.36 -13.59
CA ASP A 154 21.05 -8.68 -13.05
C ASP A 154 21.51 -8.59 -11.58
N PRO A 155 20.76 -9.22 -10.63
CA PRO A 155 21.10 -9.20 -9.22
C PRO A 155 22.43 -9.88 -8.89
N LEU A 156 22.80 -10.96 -9.61
CA LEU A 156 24.03 -11.69 -9.32
C LEU A 156 25.25 -10.86 -9.68
N THR A 157 25.24 -10.22 -10.82
CA THR A 157 26.28 -9.29 -11.24
C THR A 157 26.44 -8.13 -10.26
N THR A 158 25.32 -7.56 -9.80
CA THR A 158 25.34 -6.47 -8.80
C THR A 158 25.92 -6.94 -7.47
N LEU A 159 25.56 -8.13 -7.00
CA LEU A 159 26.09 -8.68 -5.74
C LEU A 159 27.59 -9.00 -5.86
N ARG A 160 28.05 -9.58 -6.98
CA ARG A 160 29.48 -9.79 -7.25
C ARG A 160 30.27 -8.48 -7.18
N PHE A 161 29.73 -7.43 -7.82
CA PHE A 161 30.33 -6.10 -7.74
C PHE A 161 30.37 -5.57 -6.30
N ALA A 162 29.29 -5.74 -5.52
CA ALA A 162 29.20 -5.25 -4.15
C ALA A 162 30.22 -5.90 -3.20
N VAL A 163 30.46 -7.22 -3.35
CA VAL A 163 31.39 -8.00 -2.49
C VAL A 163 32.81 -8.13 -3.08
N GLY A 164 32.98 -7.81 -4.35
CA GLY A 164 34.27 -7.89 -5.04
C GLY A 164 35.35 -6.99 -4.44
N THR A 165 36.59 -7.34 -4.65
CA THR A 165 37.76 -6.53 -4.29
C THR A 165 37.77 -5.22 -5.08
N THR A 166 38.61 -4.27 -4.66
CA THR A 166 38.77 -3.00 -5.37
C THR A 166 39.30 -3.20 -6.80
N ALA A 167 40.13 -4.20 -7.02
CA ALA A 167 40.65 -4.55 -8.34
C ALA A 167 39.55 -5.09 -9.27
N GLU A 168 38.74 -6.04 -8.77
CA GLU A 168 37.60 -6.60 -9.50
C GLU A 168 36.56 -5.54 -9.84
N LYS A 169 36.31 -4.59 -8.95
CA LYS A 169 35.38 -3.47 -9.16
C LYS A 169 35.87 -2.55 -10.28
N ARG A 170 37.17 -2.25 -10.36
CA ARG A 170 37.75 -1.45 -11.46
C ARG A 170 37.59 -2.17 -12.78
N SER A 171 37.99 -3.43 -12.89
CA SER A 171 37.85 -4.23 -14.10
C SER A 171 36.39 -4.32 -14.60
N PHE A 172 35.44 -4.42 -13.68
CA PHE A 172 34.01 -4.44 -14.03
C PHE A 172 33.52 -3.11 -14.62
N LEU A 173 34.05 -1.97 -14.17
CA LEU A 173 33.70 -0.64 -14.69
C LEU A 173 34.34 -0.31 -16.03
N GLU A 174 35.54 -0.86 -16.29
CA GLU A 174 36.26 -0.67 -17.53
C GLU A 174 35.73 -1.48 -18.72
N ASN A 175 34.98 -2.58 -18.42
CA ASN A 175 34.39 -3.50 -19.41
C ASN A 175 32.93 -3.22 -19.75
N LYS A 176 32.38 -2.05 -19.41
CA LYS A 176 31.06 -1.54 -19.78
C LYS A 176 31.14 -0.36 -20.71
#